data_48a2645e3485078c69ebd95bb68d50c0
#
_entry.id   48a2645e3485078c69ebd95bb68d50c0
#
_cell.length_a   1.000
_cell.length_b   1.000
_cell.length_c   1.000
_cell.angle_alpha   90.00
_cell.angle_beta   90.00
_cell.angle_gamma   90.00
#
_symmetry.space_group_name_H-M   'P 1'
#
loop_
_entity.id
_entity.type
_entity.pdbx_description
1 polymer ?
#
loop_
_entity_poly.entity_id
_entity_poly.type
_entity_poly.pdbx_seq_one_letter_code
_entity_poly.pdbx_strand_id
1 'polypeptide(L)'
;GQPERAVTTTCAYCGVGCSFKAEVRGDGAATEVVRMVPDRNGDANEGHACVKGRFAYGYATHRDRILKPMIRKTIRDEWREVSWAEAIAYAASELRRVQAKYGRDSIGGITSSRCTNEETFLVQKMVRAAFGNNNVDTCARVCHSPTGYGLSSTFGTSAGTQDFDSVEQADVILVIGANPTDAHPVFASRMKQRLRKGAKLIVIDPRRIDLVRAPHVQATHHLPILPGTNVAMLTALAHVIVTEKLADDAFVRARCDIESFGEWADF
;
A
#
# COMPACT_ATOMS: atom_id res chain seq x y z
N GLY A 1 7.70 -7.20 -30.90
CA GLY A 1 7.02 -6.46 -31.96
C GLY A 1 7.26 -4.97 -31.80
N GLN A 2 6.97 -4.17 -32.82
CA GLN A 2 7.00 -2.71 -32.72
C GLN A 2 5.71 -2.26 -32.00
N PRO A 3 5.80 -1.29 -31.07
CA PRO A 3 4.62 -0.68 -30.48
C PRO A 3 3.96 0.28 -31.47
N GLU A 4 2.64 0.42 -31.40
CA GLU A 4 1.87 1.35 -32.22
C GLU A 4 1.54 2.65 -31.48
N ARG A 5 1.42 2.56 -30.14
CA ARG A 5 1.18 3.70 -29.27
C ARG A 5 1.72 3.47 -27.88
N ALA A 6 1.81 4.53 -27.09
CA ALA A 6 2.16 4.48 -25.67
C ALA A 6 1.04 5.09 -24.82
N VAL A 7 0.73 4.46 -23.72
CA VAL A 7 -0.26 4.93 -22.74
C VAL A 7 0.44 5.13 -21.39
N THR A 8 0.34 6.33 -20.84
CA THR A 8 0.85 6.58 -19.48
C THR A 8 -0.03 5.89 -18.45
N THR A 9 0.58 5.16 -17.54
CA THR A 9 -0.12 4.40 -16.51
C THR A 9 0.71 4.32 -15.24
N THR A 10 0.07 3.95 -14.14
CA THR A 10 0.73 3.70 -12.85
C THR A 10 0.95 2.22 -12.63
N CYS A 11 2.10 1.85 -12.10
CA CYS A 11 2.42 0.47 -11.75
C CYS A 11 1.45 -0.09 -10.70
N ALA A 12 0.92 -1.29 -10.94
CA ALA A 12 -0.07 -1.93 -10.08
C ALA A 12 0.53 -2.69 -8.87
N TYR A 13 1.86 -2.73 -8.71
CA TYR A 13 2.48 -3.67 -7.77
C TYR A 13 2.64 -3.15 -6.34
N CYS A 14 3.11 -1.93 -6.14
CA CYS A 14 3.37 -1.44 -4.79
C CYS A 14 3.04 0.05 -4.63
N GLY A 15 3.03 0.52 -3.38
CA GLY A 15 2.67 1.88 -3.01
C GLY A 15 3.66 2.97 -3.43
N VAL A 16 4.79 2.65 -4.07
CA VAL A 16 5.68 3.67 -4.65
C VAL A 16 4.95 4.48 -5.72
N GLY A 17 4.02 3.86 -6.47
CA GLY A 17 3.26 4.57 -7.49
C GLY A 17 4.06 4.95 -8.74
N CYS A 18 5.02 4.12 -9.14
CA CYS A 18 5.86 4.38 -10.31
C CYS A 18 5.04 4.61 -11.59
N SER A 19 5.33 5.69 -12.31
CA SER A 19 4.78 5.98 -13.62
C SER A 19 5.52 5.22 -14.73
N PHE A 20 4.74 4.68 -15.65
CA PHE A 20 5.22 3.98 -16.84
C PHE A 20 4.51 4.44 -18.09
N LYS A 21 5.18 4.31 -19.20
CA LYS A 21 4.59 4.29 -20.55
C LYS A 21 4.43 2.83 -20.96
N ALA A 22 3.20 2.35 -20.97
CA ALA A 22 2.86 1.05 -21.54
C ALA A 22 2.85 1.20 -23.05
N GLU A 23 3.83 0.61 -23.72
CA GLU A 23 3.87 0.57 -25.17
C GLU A 23 3.05 -0.63 -25.65
N VAL A 24 2.04 -0.35 -26.44
CA VAL A 24 1.02 -1.32 -26.84
C VAL A 24 0.86 -1.39 -28.35
N ARG A 25 0.32 -2.51 -28.82
CA ARG A 25 -0.16 -2.71 -30.18
C ARG A 25 -1.57 -3.30 -30.17
N GLY A 26 -2.30 -3.13 -31.27
CA GLY A 26 -3.69 -3.57 -31.39
C GLY A 26 -4.67 -2.70 -30.59
N ASP A 27 -5.95 -2.94 -30.83
CA ASP A 27 -7.06 -2.19 -30.24
C ASP A 27 -8.07 -3.07 -29.50
N GLY A 28 -8.81 -2.45 -28.57
CA GLY A 28 -9.87 -3.13 -27.82
C GLY A 28 -9.37 -4.36 -27.08
N ALA A 29 -10.08 -5.48 -27.23
CA ALA A 29 -9.74 -6.74 -26.58
C ALA A 29 -8.47 -7.41 -27.15
N ALA A 30 -7.99 -6.97 -28.32
CA ALA A 30 -6.75 -7.45 -28.94
C ALA A 30 -5.52 -6.63 -28.55
N THR A 31 -5.66 -5.68 -27.64
CA THR A 31 -4.54 -4.88 -27.15
C THR A 31 -3.52 -5.74 -26.42
N GLU A 32 -2.27 -5.67 -26.86
CA GLU A 32 -1.14 -6.36 -26.24
C GLU A 32 -0.12 -5.34 -25.73
N VAL A 33 0.33 -5.53 -24.50
CA VAL A 33 1.45 -4.75 -23.94
C VAL A 33 2.75 -5.33 -24.46
N VAL A 34 3.48 -4.55 -25.27
CA VAL A 34 4.76 -4.93 -25.85
C VAL A 34 5.89 -4.78 -24.83
N ARG A 35 5.87 -3.66 -24.10
CA ARG A 35 6.83 -3.40 -23.01
C ARG A 35 6.35 -2.28 -22.09
N MET A 36 6.91 -2.26 -20.90
CA MET A 36 6.72 -1.20 -19.90
C MET A 36 7.99 -0.34 -19.85
N VAL A 37 7.88 0.93 -20.17
CA VAL A 37 9.00 1.90 -20.15
C VAL A 37 8.79 2.84 -18.96
N PRO A 38 9.74 2.94 -18.00
CA PRO A 38 9.60 3.87 -16.88
C PRO A 38 9.51 5.31 -17.40
N ASP A 39 8.55 6.06 -16.89
CA ASP A 39 8.39 7.47 -17.26
C ASP A 39 9.42 8.32 -16.50
N ARG A 40 10.25 9.06 -17.25
CA ARG A 40 11.25 9.96 -16.65
C ARG A 40 10.62 11.16 -15.94
N ASN A 41 9.40 11.49 -16.29
CA ASN A 41 8.64 12.60 -15.70
C ASN A 41 7.71 12.10 -14.57
N GLY A 42 7.84 10.86 -14.13
CA GLY A 42 7.04 10.33 -13.02
C GLY A 42 7.62 10.80 -11.69
N ASP A 43 6.86 11.56 -10.92
CA ASP A 43 7.30 12.19 -9.65
C ASP A 43 7.82 11.18 -8.63
N ALA A 44 7.20 9.98 -8.56
CA ALA A 44 7.59 8.96 -7.60
C ALA A 44 8.84 8.17 -8.01
N ASN A 45 9.13 8.03 -9.29
CA ASN A 45 10.17 7.12 -9.78
C ASN A 45 11.21 7.73 -10.71
N GLU A 46 11.00 8.92 -11.27
CA GLU A 46 11.97 9.67 -12.11
C GLU A 46 12.72 8.79 -13.12
N GLY A 47 11.99 7.92 -13.80
CA GLY A 47 12.54 6.96 -14.75
C GLY A 47 13.13 5.68 -14.14
N HIS A 48 13.13 5.53 -12.83
CA HIS A 48 13.53 4.29 -12.18
C HIS A 48 12.42 3.24 -12.24
N ALA A 49 12.79 1.97 -12.18
CA ALA A 49 11.84 0.85 -12.12
C ALA A 49 12.46 -0.36 -11.44
N CYS A 50 11.64 -1.15 -10.78
CA CYS A 50 12.03 -2.48 -10.33
C CYS A 50 11.65 -3.55 -11.37
N VAL A 51 12.16 -4.75 -11.17
CA VAL A 51 11.88 -5.90 -12.03
C VAL A 51 10.38 -6.18 -12.21
N LYS A 52 9.58 -5.99 -11.16
CA LYS A 52 8.13 -6.25 -11.23
C LYS A 52 7.41 -5.32 -12.20
N GLY A 53 7.56 -4.00 -12.03
CA GLY A 53 6.94 -3.02 -12.92
C GLY A 53 7.47 -3.10 -14.34
N ARG A 54 8.75 -3.44 -14.50
CA ARG A 54 9.40 -3.52 -15.81
C ARG A 54 8.99 -4.74 -16.63
N PHE A 55 8.83 -5.91 -16.00
CA PHE A 55 8.73 -7.18 -16.71
C PHE A 55 7.54 -8.04 -16.35
N ALA A 56 6.87 -7.80 -15.23
CA ALA A 56 5.80 -8.68 -14.77
C ALA A 56 4.40 -8.23 -15.20
N TYR A 57 4.24 -7.69 -16.40
CA TYR A 57 2.96 -7.24 -16.97
C TYR A 57 2.19 -8.35 -17.72
N GLY A 58 2.79 -9.52 -17.90
CA GLY A 58 2.16 -10.62 -18.64
C GLY A 58 0.83 -11.12 -18.09
N TYR A 59 0.50 -10.79 -16.83
CA TYR A 59 -0.80 -11.12 -16.25
C TYR A 59 -1.97 -10.45 -16.99
N ALA A 60 -1.74 -9.31 -17.63
CA ALA A 60 -2.79 -8.55 -18.33
C ALA A 60 -3.39 -9.33 -19.51
N THR A 61 -2.56 -10.12 -20.18
CA THR A 61 -2.92 -10.90 -21.37
C THR A 61 -2.67 -12.40 -21.21
N HIS A 62 -2.59 -12.88 -19.97
CA HIS A 62 -2.33 -14.30 -19.71
C HIS A 62 -3.48 -15.16 -20.24
N ARG A 63 -3.13 -16.31 -20.84
CA ARG A 63 -4.11 -17.25 -21.44
C ARG A 63 -5.17 -17.75 -20.47
N ASP A 64 -4.83 -17.88 -19.18
CA ASP A 64 -5.74 -18.36 -18.15
C ASP A 64 -6.58 -17.23 -17.53
N ARG A 65 -6.53 -16.01 -18.10
CA ARG A 65 -7.33 -14.89 -17.61
C ARG A 65 -8.80 -15.14 -17.90
N ILE A 66 -9.64 -14.97 -16.87
CA ILE A 66 -11.09 -15.06 -17.01
C ILE A 66 -11.59 -13.83 -17.78
N LEU A 67 -12.13 -14.06 -18.99
CA LEU A 67 -12.62 -13.01 -19.89
C LEU A 67 -14.14 -12.90 -19.93
N LYS A 68 -14.84 -13.90 -19.42
CA LYS A 68 -16.31 -13.96 -19.39
C LYS A 68 -16.80 -14.24 -17.99
N PRO A 69 -17.97 -13.73 -17.60
CA PRO A 69 -18.55 -14.07 -16.32
C PRO A 69 -18.87 -15.55 -16.23
N MET A 70 -18.74 -16.08 -15.03
CA MET A 70 -18.97 -17.50 -14.74
C MET A 70 -19.84 -17.62 -13.50
N ILE A 71 -20.80 -18.55 -13.51
CA ILE A 71 -21.64 -18.87 -12.36
C ILE A 71 -21.57 -20.34 -12.01
N ARG A 72 -21.79 -20.66 -10.74
CA ARG A 72 -22.05 -22.01 -10.23
C ARG A 72 -23.06 -21.94 -9.08
N LYS A 73 -23.82 -22.98 -8.85
CA LYS A 73 -24.83 -23.00 -7.78
C LYS A 73 -24.23 -23.34 -6.43
N THR A 74 -23.30 -24.28 -6.40
CA THR A 74 -22.60 -24.69 -5.17
C THR A 74 -21.09 -24.68 -5.38
N ILE A 75 -20.35 -24.72 -4.29
CA ILE A 75 -18.88 -24.78 -4.34
C ILE A 75 -18.32 -26.04 -5.01
N ARG A 76 -19.16 -27.09 -5.14
CA ARG A 76 -18.79 -28.38 -5.73
C ARG A 76 -19.13 -28.48 -7.22
N ASP A 77 -19.94 -27.56 -7.73
CA ASP A 77 -20.32 -27.53 -9.13
C ASP A 77 -19.20 -26.94 -10.00
N GLU A 78 -19.13 -27.37 -11.22
CA GLU A 78 -18.27 -26.76 -12.23
C GLU A 78 -18.74 -25.35 -12.57
N TRP A 79 -17.78 -24.49 -12.94
CA TRP A 79 -18.07 -23.16 -13.41
C TRP A 79 -18.66 -23.21 -14.83
N ARG A 80 -19.77 -22.49 -15.04
CA ARG A 80 -20.42 -22.32 -16.34
C ARG A 80 -20.27 -20.89 -16.81
N GLU A 81 -19.67 -20.70 -17.98
CA GLU A 81 -19.64 -19.38 -18.63
C GLU A 81 -21.06 -18.93 -18.98
N VAL A 82 -21.32 -17.63 -18.78
CA VAL A 82 -22.63 -17.01 -19.03
C VAL A 82 -22.45 -15.61 -19.63
N SER A 83 -23.55 -15.04 -20.13
CA SER A 83 -23.57 -13.64 -20.52
C SER A 83 -23.50 -12.70 -19.30
N TRP A 84 -23.07 -11.47 -19.52
CA TRP A 84 -23.10 -10.43 -18.48
C TRP A 84 -24.53 -10.20 -17.95
N ALA A 85 -25.53 -10.20 -18.82
CA ALA A 85 -26.92 -10.03 -18.42
C ALA A 85 -27.38 -11.16 -17.47
N GLU A 86 -27.04 -12.40 -17.77
CA GLU A 86 -27.35 -13.55 -16.92
C GLU A 86 -26.59 -13.48 -15.59
N ALA A 87 -25.30 -13.17 -15.60
CA ALA A 87 -24.51 -13.07 -14.39
C ALA A 87 -25.00 -11.98 -13.43
N ILE A 88 -25.34 -10.80 -13.98
CA ILE A 88 -25.87 -9.68 -13.18
C ILE A 88 -27.25 -10.03 -12.60
N ALA A 89 -28.13 -10.61 -13.42
CA ALA A 89 -29.46 -11.04 -12.95
C ALA A 89 -29.35 -12.08 -11.84
N TYR A 90 -28.48 -13.07 -12.00
CA TYR A 90 -28.22 -14.10 -10.99
C TYR A 90 -27.67 -13.49 -9.69
N ALA A 91 -26.64 -12.68 -9.77
CA ALA A 91 -26.06 -12.01 -8.60
C ALA A 91 -27.10 -11.15 -7.87
N ALA A 92 -27.87 -10.34 -8.61
CA ALA A 92 -28.90 -9.47 -8.03
C ALA A 92 -30.03 -10.28 -7.36
N SER A 93 -30.46 -11.41 -7.95
CA SER A 93 -31.46 -12.27 -7.35
C SER A 93 -31.00 -12.92 -6.06
N GLU A 94 -29.75 -13.41 -6.03
CA GLU A 94 -29.18 -14.03 -4.83
C GLU A 94 -28.95 -13.04 -3.71
N LEU A 95 -28.46 -11.85 -4.01
CA LEU A 95 -28.31 -10.77 -3.01
C LEU A 95 -29.66 -10.37 -2.40
N ARG A 96 -30.71 -10.21 -3.23
CA ARG A 96 -32.08 -9.95 -2.74
C ARG A 96 -32.60 -11.11 -1.87
N ARG A 97 -32.37 -12.35 -2.26
CA ARG A 97 -32.74 -13.53 -1.50
C ARG A 97 -32.07 -13.54 -0.11
N VAL A 98 -30.78 -13.20 -0.04
CA VAL A 98 -30.03 -13.10 1.22
C VAL A 98 -30.64 -12.01 2.11
N GLN A 99 -30.87 -10.80 1.57
CA GLN A 99 -31.48 -9.71 2.34
C GLN A 99 -32.89 -10.03 2.82
N ALA A 100 -33.72 -10.68 1.98
CA ALA A 100 -35.07 -11.08 2.37
C ALA A 100 -35.06 -12.11 3.52
N LYS A 101 -34.06 -12.99 3.55
CA LYS A 101 -33.94 -14.02 4.58
C LYS A 101 -33.28 -13.53 5.88
N TYR A 102 -32.25 -12.69 5.80
CA TYR A 102 -31.39 -12.38 6.93
C TYR A 102 -31.40 -10.88 7.31
N GLY A 103 -32.16 -10.06 6.61
CA GLY A 103 -32.27 -8.63 6.86
C GLY A 103 -31.29 -7.79 6.06
N ARG A 104 -31.52 -6.46 6.12
CA ARG A 104 -30.81 -5.47 5.33
C ARG A 104 -29.29 -5.47 5.58
N ASP A 105 -28.87 -5.70 6.81
CA ASP A 105 -27.47 -5.62 7.23
C ASP A 105 -26.66 -6.89 6.96
N SER A 106 -27.26 -7.88 6.31
CA SER A 106 -26.61 -9.15 5.96
C SER A 106 -25.64 -9.07 4.77
N ILE A 107 -25.61 -7.93 4.08
CA ILE A 107 -24.73 -7.69 2.92
C ILE A 107 -23.82 -6.52 3.23
N GLY A 108 -22.57 -6.64 2.85
CA GLY A 108 -21.58 -5.58 2.90
C GLY A 108 -20.72 -5.53 1.65
N GLY A 109 -19.82 -4.55 1.56
CA GLY A 109 -18.85 -4.39 0.48
C GLY A 109 -17.46 -4.17 1.04
N ILE A 110 -16.47 -4.80 0.42
CA ILE A 110 -15.05 -4.57 0.73
C ILE A 110 -14.33 -4.20 -0.56
N THR A 111 -13.59 -3.09 -0.49
CA THR A 111 -12.73 -2.65 -1.58
C THR A 111 -11.26 -2.89 -1.26
N SER A 112 -10.38 -2.51 -2.17
CA SER A 112 -8.94 -2.65 -2.01
C SER A 112 -8.25 -1.32 -2.34
N SER A 113 -7.09 -1.07 -1.73
CA SER A 113 -6.19 0.03 -2.13
C SER A 113 -5.62 -0.16 -3.56
N ARG A 114 -5.87 -1.30 -4.18
CA ARG A 114 -5.49 -1.60 -5.58
C ARG A 114 -6.62 -1.36 -6.58
N CYS A 115 -7.82 -1.01 -6.10
CA CYS A 115 -8.93 -0.57 -6.92
C CYS A 115 -8.74 0.90 -7.34
N THR A 116 -9.35 1.28 -8.45
CA THR A 116 -9.44 2.70 -8.80
C THR A 116 -10.39 3.44 -7.85
N ASN A 117 -10.32 4.76 -7.83
CA ASN A 117 -11.24 5.58 -7.03
C ASN A 117 -12.70 5.38 -7.48
N GLU A 118 -12.92 5.20 -8.79
CA GLU A 118 -14.22 4.95 -9.39
C GLU A 118 -14.81 3.61 -8.92
N GLU A 119 -14.03 2.55 -8.90
CA GLU A 119 -14.44 1.23 -8.41
C GLU A 119 -14.82 1.30 -6.93
N THR A 120 -13.99 1.94 -6.12
CA THR A 120 -14.25 2.13 -4.69
C THR A 120 -15.52 2.94 -4.44
N PHE A 121 -15.70 4.03 -5.18
CA PHE A 121 -16.93 4.85 -5.12
C PHE A 121 -18.17 4.03 -5.50
N LEU A 122 -18.10 3.25 -6.58
CA LEU A 122 -19.22 2.45 -7.05
C LEU A 122 -19.63 1.36 -6.05
N VAL A 123 -18.68 0.68 -5.41
CA VAL A 123 -18.98 -0.29 -4.36
C VAL A 123 -19.66 0.38 -3.17
N GLN A 124 -19.14 1.52 -2.71
CA GLN A 124 -19.75 2.27 -1.61
C GLN A 124 -21.17 2.75 -1.98
N LYS A 125 -21.35 3.28 -3.18
CA LYS A 125 -22.65 3.71 -3.68
C LYS A 125 -23.64 2.54 -3.76
N MET A 126 -23.21 1.39 -4.27
CA MET A 126 -24.03 0.19 -4.36
C MET A 126 -24.51 -0.28 -2.98
N VAL A 127 -23.60 -0.37 -2.00
CA VAL A 127 -23.95 -0.80 -0.63
C VAL A 127 -24.97 0.16 0.01
N ARG A 128 -24.72 1.46 -0.11
CA ARG A 128 -25.61 2.47 0.48
C ARG A 128 -26.94 2.60 -0.23
N ALA A 129 -26.94 2.66 -1.57
CA ALA A 129 -28.15 2.94 -2.35
C ALA A 129 -28.98 1.66 -2.62
N ALA A 130 -28.31 0.53 -2.95
CA ALA A 130 -29.04 -0.69 -3.33
C ALA A 130 -29.33 -1.59 -2.11
N PHE A 131 -28.41 -1.69 -1.14
CA PHE A 131 -28.59 -2.53 0.03
C PHE A 131 -29.12 -1.75 1.25
N GLY A 132 -29.04 -0.43 1.23
CA GLY A 132 -29.65 0.44 2.24
C GLY A 132 -28.92 0.42 3.59
N ASN A 133 -27.63 0.07 3.62
CA ASN A 133 -26.81 0.08 4.83
C ASN A 133 -25.46 0.76 4.57
N ASN A 134 -24.59 0.83 5.58
CA ASN A 134 -23.25 1.40 5.49
C ASN A 134 -22.14 0.36 5.80
N ASN A 135 -22.39 -0.90 5.57
CA ASN A 135 -21.44 -1.99 5.81
C ASN A 135 -20.41 -2.05 4.67
N VAL A 136 -19.61 -1.01 4.55
CA VAL A 136 -18.58 -0.89 3.52
C VAL A 136 -17.25 -0.53 4.15
N ASP A 137 -16.20 -1.22 3.77
CA ASP A 137 -14.85 -1.02 4.27
C ASP A 137 -13.80 -1.33 3.19
N THR A 138 -12.55 -1.19 3.55
CA THR A 138 -11.42 -1.43 2.65
C THR A 138 -10.33 -2.23 3.36
N CYS A 139 -9.38 -2.78 2.60
CA CYS A 139 -8.21 -3.47 3.14
C CYS A 139 -7.41 -2.62 4.15
N ALA A 140 -7.48 -1.30 4.06
CA ALA A 140 -6.81 -0.38 4.98
C ALA A 140 -7.25 -0.55 6.45
N ARG A 141 -8.46 -1.07 6.71
CA ARG A 141 -8.96 -1.33 8.07
C ARG A 141 -7.97 -2.10 8.93
N VAL A 142 -7.35 -3.14 8.39
CA VAL A 142 -6.39 -3.99 9.10
C VAL A 142 -4.95 -3.77 8.66
N CYS A 143 -4.72 -2.97 7.63
CA CYS A 143 -3.40 -2.69 7.07
C CYS A 143 -2.74 -1.49 7.76
N HIS A 144 -3.34 -0.30 7.62
CA HIS A 144 -2.75 0.96 8.10
C HIS A 144 -3.74 1.91 8.78
N SER A 145 -4.97 1.51 9.06
CA SER A 145 -5.90 2.35 9.84
C SER A 145 -5.34 2.74 11.21
N PRO A 146 -4.63 1.89 11.95
CA PRO A 146 -3.95 2.31 13.19
C PRO A 146 -2.94 3.43 12.96
N THR A 147 -2.16 3.34 11.87
CA THR A 147 -1.22 4.40 11.47
C THR A 147 -1.96 5.70 11.11
N GLY A 148 -3.06 5.60 10.34
CA GLY A 148 -3.88 6.75 10.00
C GLY A 148 -4.47 7.43 11.23
N TYR A 149 -4.92 6.66 12.22
CA TYR A 149 -5.39 7.19 13.51
C TYR A 149 -4.25 7.89 14.26
N GLY A 150 -3.09 7.25 14.39
CA GLY A 150 -1.93 7.81 15.07
C GLY A 150 -1.46 9.12 14.42
N LEU A 151 -1.33 9.15 13.10
CA LEU A 151 -0.96 10.35 12.35
C LEU A 151 -1.99 11.48 12.53
N SER A 152 -3.27 11.17 12.44
CA SER A 152 -4.34 12.16 12.64
C SER A 152 -4.34 12.74 14.04
N SER A 153 -4.07 11.92 15.06
CA SER A 153 -4.03 12.35 16.45
C SER A 153 -2.80 13.20 16.79
N THR A 154 -1.67 12.96 16.10
CA THR A 154 -0.40 13.67 16.38
C THR A 154 -0.15 14.83 15.42
N PHE A 155 -0.48 14.70 14.15
CA PHE A 155 -0.17 15.70 13.12
C PHE A 155 -1.42 16.35 12.50
N GLY A 156 -2.62 15.95 12.89
CA GLY A 156 -3.86 16.44 12.31
C GLY A 156 -4.18 15.94 10.90
N THR A 157 -3.39 15.04 10.35
CA THR A 157 -3.58 14.42 9.03
C THR A 157 -3.32 12.93 9.08
N SER A 158 -4.12 12.14 8.36
CA SER A 158 -3.96 10.68 8.30
C SER A 158 -3.01 10.21 7.19
N ALA A 159 -2.24 11.10 6.61
CA ALA A 159 -1.27 10.80 5.55
C ALA A 159 0.17 11.03 6.01
N GLY A 160 1.14 10.42 5.34
CA GLY A 160 2.55 10.72 5.54
C GLY A 160 2.82 12.21 5.26
N THR A 161 3.64 12.83 6.11
CA THR A 161 3.96 14.26 6.05
C THR A 161 5.23 14.57 5.24
N GLN A 162 5.82 13.55 4.63
CA GLN A 162 7.08 13.65 3.89
C GLN A 162 6.97 13.02 2.51
N ASP A 163 7.76 13.50 1.58
CA ASP A 163 7.97 12.94 0.26
C ASP A 163 9.17 11.96 0.22
N PHE A 164 9.43 11.37 -0.93
CA PHE A 164 10.56 10.46 -1.08
C PHE A 164 11.92 11.17 -1.03
N ASP A 165 11.97 12.45 -1.35
CA ASP A 165 13.22 13.23 -1.34
C ASP A 165 13.69 13.50 0.08
N SER A 166 12.79 13.52 1.05
CA SER A 166 13.10 13.70 2.48
C SER A 166 14.11 12.66 3.00
N VAL A 167 14.10 11.45 2.47
CA VAL A 167 15.05 10.40 2.86
C VAL A 167 16.50 10.79 2.55
N GLU A 168 16.73 11.62 1.55
CA GLU A 168 18.08 12.06 1.14
C GLU A 168 18.73 13.01 2.13
N GLN A 169 17.94 13.61 3.02
CA GLN A 169 18.39 14.54 4.06
C GLN A 169 18.48 13.87 5.44
N ALA A 170 17.99 12.64 5.59
CA ALA A 170 17.97 11.95 6.86
C ALA A 170 19.37 11.53 7.33
N ASP A 171 19.75 11.83 8.56
CA ASP A 171 20.96 11.35 9.19
C ASP A 171 20.80 9.99 9.86
N VAL A 172 19.59 9.69 10.31
CA VAL A 172 19.18 8.42 10.88
C VAL A 172 17.91 7.94 10.20
N ILE A 173 17.89 6.68 9.77
CA ILE A 173 16.74 6.02 9.17
C ILE A 173 16.36 4.85 10.08
N LEU A 174 15.11 4.86 10.56
CA LEU A 174 14.55 3.77 11.34
C LEU A 174 13.53 3.01 10.48
N VAL A 175 13.76 1.71 10.31
CA VAL A 175 12.86 0.79 9.60
C VAL A 175 12.30 -0.20 10.60
N ILE A 176 10.98 -0.20 10.78
CA ILE A 176 10.30 -1.09 11.73
C ILE A 176 9.23 -1.92 11.02
N GLY A 177 9.29 -3.23 11.17
CA GLY A 177 8.31 -4.17 10.61
C GLY A 177 8.14 -4.10 9.10
N ALA A 178 9.17 -3.67 8.37
CA ALA A 178 9.11 -3.44 6.93
C ALA A 178 10.37 -3.94 6.22
N ASN A 179 10.22 -4.42 4.99
CA ASN A 179 11.32 -4.75 4.10
C ASN A 179 11.21 -3.96 2.79
N PRO A 180 11.62 -2.68 2.78
CA PRO A 180 11.51 -1.84 1.60
C PRO A 180 12.29 -2.37 0.39
N THR A 181 13.34 -3.17 0.58
CA THR A 181 14.09 -3.80 -0.53
C THR A 181 13.16 -4.63 -1.42
N ASP A 182 12.27 -5.42 -0.83
CA ASP A 182 11.33 -6.28 -1.57
C ASP A 182 10.00 -5.59 -1.84
N ALA A 183 9.48 -4.85 -0.85
CA ALA A 183 8.15 -4.29 -0.91
C ALA A 183 8.08 -2.96 -1.68
N HIS A 184 9.12 -2.11 -1.60
CA HIS A 184 9.18 -0.78 -2.20
C HIS A 184 10.56 -0.51 -2.84
N PRO A 185 10.97 -1.27 -3.88
CA PRO A 185 12.36 -1.31 -4.34
C PRO A 185 12.91 0.03 -4.85
N VAL A 186 12.09 0.86 -5.50
CA VAL A 186 12.52 2.17 -6.01
C VAL A 186 12.82 3.13 -4.85
N PHE A 187 11.92 3.18 -3.85
CA PHE A 187 12.19 3.93 -2.62
C PHE A 187 13.41 3.39 -1.86
N ALA A 188 13.54 2.06 -1.75
CA ALA A 188 14.70 1.43 -1.12
C ALA A 188 16.02 1.78 -1.81
N SER A 189 16.00 1.97 -3.12
CA SER A 189 17.19 2.42 -3.86
C SER A 189 17.66 3.80 -3.42
N ARG A 190 16.74 4.77 -3.28
CA ARG A 190 17.04 6.11 -2.77
C ARG A 190 17.56 6.05 -1.32
N MET A 191 16.88 5.32 -0.46
CA MET A 191 17.30 5.08 0.92
C MET A 191 18.74 4.51 0.98
N LYS A 192 19.04 3.50 0.18
CA LYS A 192 20.38 2.89 0.12
C LYS A 192 21.46 3.87 -0.39
N GLN A 193 21.12 4.76 -1.29
CA GLN A 193 22.02 5.84 -1.71
C GLN A 193 22.37 6.78 -0.55
N ARG A 194 21.36 7.14 0.27
CA ARG A 194 21.59 7.98 1.46
C ARG A 194 22.44 7.26 2.51
N LEU A 195 22.23 5.97 2.72
CA LEU A 195 23.05 5.16 3.64
C LEU A 195 24.52 5.11 3.20
N ARG A 196 24.80 5.03 1.91
CA ARG A 196 26.18 5.11 1.37
C ARG A 196 26.82 6.48 1.59
N LYS A 197 26.04 7.54 1.74
CA LYS A 197 26.49 8.89 2.07
C LYS A 197 26.68 9.11 3.57
N GLY A 198 26.52 8.07 4.41
CA GLY A 198 26.85 8.06 5.82
C GLY A 198 25.69 8.11 6.80
N ALA A 199 24.43 8.10 6.34
CA ALA A 199 23.28 7.96 7.24
C ALA A 199 23.36 6.64 8.02
N LYS A 200 22.84 6.64 9.25
CA LYS A 200 22.76 5.45 10.10
C LYS A 200 21.44 4.73 9.89
N LEU A 201 21.46 3.41 9.98
CA LEU A 201 20.27 2.57 9.80
C LEU A 201 20.00 1.77 11.06
N ILE A 202 18.79 1.89 11.58
CA ILE A 202 18.25 1.05 12.66
C ILE A 202 17.15 0.19 12.06
N VAL A 203 17.26 -1.12 12.20
CA VAL A 203 16.24 -2.07 11.76
C VAL A 203 15.61 -2.74 12.98
N ILE A 204 14.29 -2.60 13.12
CA ILE A 204 13.49 -3.26 14.15
C ILE A 204 12.59 -4.28 13.44
N ASP A 205 13.00 -5.53 13.42
CA ASP A 205 12.25 -6.62 12.74
C ASP A 205 12.66 -7.96 13.38
N PRO A 206 11.74 -8.87 13.67
CA PRO A 206 12.07 -10.20 14.16
C PRO A 206 12.92 -11.00 13.17
N ARG A 207 12.83 -10.68 11.88
CA ARG A 207 13.59 -11.33 10.81
C ARG A 207 14.87 -10.56 10.50
N ARG A 208 15.87 -11.27 10.10
CA ARG A 208 17.09 -10.68 9.56
C ARG A 208 16.92 -10.39 8.07
N ILE A 209 16.22 -9.28 7.76
CA ILE A 209 15.99 -8.83 6.38
C ILE A 209 17.28 -8.34 5.72
N ASP A 210 17.28 -8.17 4.39
CA ASP A 210 18.46 -7.75 3.62
C ASP A 210 19.05 -6.40 4.06
N LEU A 211 18.26 -5.52 4.64
CA LEU A 211 18.75 -4.24 5.18
C LEU A 211 19.65 -4.43 6.41
N VAL A 212 19.52 -5.54 7.14
CA VAL A 212 20.42 -5.84 8.26
C VAL A 212 21.83 -6.11 7.75
N ARG A 213 21.95 -6.87 6.68
CA ARG A 213 23.22 -7.13 6.02
C ARG A 213 23.02 -7.59 4.57
N ALA A 214 23.49 -6.77 3.65
CA ALA A 214 23.61 -7.09 2.22
C ALA A 214 24.97 -6.56 1.70
N PRO A 215 25.40 -6.92 0.48
CA PRO A 215 26.72 -6.50 -0.05
C PRO A 215 26.97 -5.00 -0.02
N HIS A 216 25.93 -4.18 0.00
CA HIS A 216 26.05 -2.72 -0.10
C HIS A 216 25.36 -1.96 1.03
N VAL A 217 24.77 -2.66 1.98
CA VAL A 217 24.02 -2.06 3.11
C VAL A 217 24.23 -2.91 4.35
N GLN A 218 24.52 -2.24 5.45
CA GLN A 218 24.56 -2.84 6.77
C GLN A 218 23.84 -1.94 7.76
N ALA A 219 22.91 -2.49 8.52
CA ALA A 219 22.28 -1.79 9.62
C ALA A 219 23.33 -1.45 10.68
N THR A 220 23.27 -0.23 11.21
CA THR A 220 24.07 0.16 12.39
C THR A 220 23.61 -0.62 13.61
N HIS A 221 22.28 -0.79 13.74
CA HIS A 221 21.66 -1.60 14.79
C HIS A 221 20.56 -2.47 14.21
N HIS A 222 20.50 -3.72 14.61
CA HIS A 222 19.37 -4.63 14.40
C HIS A 222 18.80 -5.02 15.75
N LEU A 223 17.53 -4.70 15.95
CA LEU A 223 16.79 -4.99 17.17
C LEU A 223 15.74 -6.06 16.85
N PRO A 224 16.06 -7.35 17.04
CA PRO A 224 15.13 -8.46 16.75
C PRO A 224 14.10 -8.55 17.88
N ILE A 225 12.95 -7.93 17.67
CA ILE A 225 11.85 -7.96 18.62
C ILE A 225 10.96 -9.19 18.45
N LEU A 226 10.24 -9.58 19.49
CA LEU A 226 9.17 -10.57 19.40
C LEU A 226 7.95 -9.94 18.72
N PRO A 227 7.20 -10.69 17.87
CA PRO A 227 5.92 -10.21 17.35
C PRO A 227 5.00 -9.70 18.47
N GLY A 228 4.38 -8.54 18.27
CA GLY A 228 3.50 -7.90 19.25
C GLY A 228 4.21 -6.96 20.24
N THR A 229 5.55 -6.84 20.22
CA THR A 229 6.29 -6.01 21.19
C THR A 229 6.76 -4.67 20.62
N ASN A 230 6.20 -4.22 19.49
CA ASN A 230 6.58 -2.94 18.88
C ASN A 230 6.33 -1.74 19.80
N VAL A 231 5.19 -1.71 20.48
CA VAL A 231 4.83 -0.62 21.40
C VAL A 231 5.85 -0.54 22.52
N ALA A 232 6.16 -1.68 23.17
CA ALA A 232 7.14 -1.73 24.25
C ALA A 232 8.53 -1.23 23.80
N MET A 233 8.98 -1.61 22.60
CA MET A 233 10.25 -1.16 22.04
C MET A 233 10.25 0.35 21.77
N LEU A 234 9.20 0.88 21.15
CA LEU A 234 9.11 2.31 20.86
C LEU A 234 8.98 3.15 22.14
N THR A 235 8.23 2.66 23.13
CA THR A 235 8.14 3.30 24.44
C THR A 235 9.48 3.31 25.16
N ALA A 236 10.25 2.21 25.10
CA ALA A 236 11.59 2.16 25.68
C ALA A 236 12.56 3.17 25.03
N LEU A 237 12.49 3.34 23.71
CA LEU A 237 13.27 4.36 23.00
C LEU A 237 12.86 5.78 23.42
N ALA A 238 11.56 6.03 23.50
CA ALA A 238 11.02 7.32 23.94
C ALA A 238 11.42 7.62 25.40
N HIS A 239 11.33 6.63 26.28
CA HIS A 239 11.77 6.74 27.69
C HIS A 239 13.23 7.18 27.81
N VAL A 240 14.14 6.56 27.06
CA VAL A 240 15.56 6.95 27.05
C VAL A 240 15.73 8.40 26.56
N ILE A 241 15.05 8.78 25.48
CA ILE A 241 15.14 10.15 24.93
C ILE A 241 14.68 11.18 25.97
N VAL A 242 13.60 10.91 26.69
CA VAL A 242 13.07 11.82 27.72
C VAL A 242 13.96 11.86 28.95
N THR A 243 14.29 10.69 29.53
CA THR A 243 15.04 10.59 30.80
C THR A 243 16.47 11.08 30.68
N GLU A 244 17.12 10.86 29.55
CA GLU A 244 18.47 11.33 29.26
C GLU A 244 18.52 12.75 28.67
N LYS A 245 17.34 13.42 28.55
CA LYS A 245 17.22 14.79 28.02
C LYS A 245 17.80 14.96 26.63
N LEU A 246 17.54 13.99 25.74
CA LEU A 246 18.01 13.97 24.36
C LEU A 246 17.04 14.63 23.39
N ALA A 247 15.87 15.09 23.86
CA ALA A 247 14.89 15.78 23.02
C ALA A 247 15.45 17.16 22.58
N ASP A 248 15.13 17.55 21.35
CA ASP A 248 15.40 18.90 20.86
C ASP A 248 14.36 19.88 21.40
N ASP A 249 14.71 20.60 22.45
CA ASP A 249 13.82 21.56 23.09
C ASP A 249 13.32 22.67 22.14
N ALA A 250 14.14 23.08 21.19
CA ALA A 250 13.75 24.10 20.22
C ALA A 250 12.68 23.56 19.27
N PHE A 251 12.85 22.33 18.80
CA PHE A 251 11.84 21.65 17.98
C PHE A 251 10.55 21.43 18.76
N VAL A 252 10.64 20.91 20.00
CA VAL A 252 9.47 20.67 20.85
C VAL A 252 8.64 21.94 21.02
N ARG A 253 9.29 23.06 21.39
CA ARG A 253 8.62 24.37 21.57
C ARG A 253 8.02 24.91 20.30
N ALA A 254 8.62 24.63 19.15
CA ALA A 254 8.14 25.14 17.87
C ALA A 254 7.01 24.31 17.25
N ARG A 255 6.89 23.01 17.60
CA ARG A 255 6.07 22.05 16.87
C ARG A 255 5.08 21.27 17.72
N CYS A 256 5.26 21.22 19.03
CA CYS A 256 4.39 20.45 19.92
C CYS A 256 3.55 21.40 20.80
N ASP A 257 2.41 20.92 21.21
CA ASP A 257 1.71 21.48 22.35
C ASP A 257 2.49 21.12 23.62
N ILE A 258 2.95 22.14 24.34
CA ILE A 258 3.92 21.98 25.45
C ILE A 258 3.28 21.27 26.64
N GLU A 259 2.00 21.54 26.93
CA GLU A 259 1.28 20.92 28.03
C GLU A 259 1.08 19.42 27.75
N SER A 260 0.53 19.09 26.59
CA SER A 260 0.35 17.70 26.15
C SER A 260 1.67 16.93 26.03
N PHE A 261 2.74 17.59 25.59
CA PHE A 261 4.07 16.97 25.57
C PHE A 261 4.59 16.65 26.96
N GLY A 262 4.38 17.58 27.94
CA GLY A 262 4.74 17.36 29.33
C GLY A 262 3.99 16.18 29.96
N GLU A 263 2.67 16.15 29.82
CA GLU A 263 1.84 15.03 30.29
C GLU A 263 2.28 13.68 29.69
N TRP A 264 2.58 13.65 28.39
CA TRP A 264 3.09 12.45 27.73
C TRP A 264 4.47 12.04 28.22
N ALA A 265 5.36 13.01 28.49
CA ALA A 265 6.72 12.73 28.96
C ALA A 265 6.74 12.22 30.40
N ASP A 266 5.78 12.63 31.23
CA ASP A 266 5.63 12.16 32.62
C ASP A 266 5.00 10.73 32.68
N PHE A 267 4.19 10.34 31.69
CA PHE A 267 3.61 9.00 31.54
C PHE A 267 4.67 7.97 31.20
#